data_110fed812c15d630c00fd0b1e08b6178
#
_entry.id   110fed812c15d630c00fd0b1e08b6178
#
_cell.length_a   1.000
_cell.length_b   1.000
_cell.length_c   1.000
_cell.angle_alpha   90.00
_cell.angle_beta   90.00
_cell.angle_gamma   90.00
#
_symmetry.space_group_name_H-M   'P 1'
#
loop_
_entity.id
_entity.type
_entity.pdbx_description
1 polymer ?
#
loop_
_entity_poly.entity_id
_entity_poly.type
_entity_poly.pdbx_seq_one_letter_code
_entity_poly.pdbx_strand_id
1 'polypeptide(L)'
;MDTYYKECFVESVYHYGALENWQKFQIGDIFQLAYDDTHDIVKVENENFCIGKLSDEDSKSMLPFLKVGWNNLFSAKICLKNDVDSEDKRIKIVIYLVSKKK
;
A
#
# COMPACT_ATOMS: atom_id res chain seq x y z
N MET A 1 18.94 0.08 6.77
CA MET A 1 17.80 -0.41 7.60
C MET A 1 16.60 0.49 7.40
N ASP A 2 15.44 -0.11 7.20
CA ASP A 2 14.23 0.66 6.97
C ASP A 2 13.63 1.11 8.29
N THR A 3 12.97 2.26 8.27
CA THR A 3 12.41 2.86 9.46
C THR A 3 10.88 2.76 9.39
N TYR A 4 10.27 2.27 10.46
CA TYR A 4 8.82 2.23 10.58
C TYR A 4 8.26 3.64 10.43
N TYR A 5 7.23 3.78 9.59
CA TYR A 5 6.59 5.07 9.39
C TYR A 5 5.17 5.06 9.95
N LYS A 6 4.31 4.18 9.45
CA LYS A 6 2.95 4.06 9.97
C LYS A 6 2.34 2.74 9.53
N GLU A 7 1.22 2.42 10.17
CA GLU A 7 0.46 1.22 9.90
C GLU A 7 -0.96 1.65 9.55
N CYS A 8 -1.54 1.08 8.50
CA CYS A 8 -2.88 1.47 8.10
C CYS A 8 -3.54 0.36 7.29
N PHE A 9 -4.87 0.44 7.20
CA PHE A 9 -5.63 -0.49 6.37
C PHE A 9 -5.61 -0.06 4.91
N VAL A 10 -5.70 -1.03 4.03
CA VAL A 10 -5.85 -0.82 2.59
C VAL A 10 -7.34 -0.75 2.29
N GLU A 11 -7.76 0.28 1.57
CA GLU A 11 -9.17 0.50 1.24
C GLU A 11 -9.48 0.04 -0.18
N SER A 12 -10.77 -0.13 -0.46
CA SER A 12 -11.29 -0.41 -1.79
C SER A 12 -10.74 -1.71 -2.38
N VAL A 13 -10.51 -2.72 -1.53
CA VAL A 13 -9.92 -3.96 -1.99
C VAL A 13 -10.84 -4.69 -2.99
N TYR A 14 -12.15 -4.44 -2.95
CA TYR A 14 -13.09 -5.06 -3.89
C TYR A 14 -13.00 -4.42 -5.28
N HIS A 15 -12.49 -3.20 -5.37
CA HIS A 15 -12.44 -2.46 -6.64
C HIS A 15 -11.12 -2.63 -7.36
N TYR A 16 -10.16 -3.30 -6.74
CA TYR A 16 -8.85 -3.54 -7.32
C TYR A 16 -8.63 -5.04 -7.38
N GLY A 17 -7.44 -5.46 -7.67
CA GLY A 17 -7.18 -6.86 -7.94
C GLY A 17 -6.98 -7.75 -6.73
N ALA A 18 -7.32 -7.29 -5.51
CA ALA A 18 -7.02 -8.06 -4.31
C ALA A 18 -7.75 -9.40 -4.28
N LEU A 19 -9.05 -9.42 -4.59
CA LEU A 19 -9.81 -10.66 -4.51
C LEU A 19 -9.40 -11.65 -5.59
N GLU A 20 -9.16 -11.16 -6.80
CA GLU A 20 -8.73 -12.01 -7.90
C GLU A 20 -7.37 -12.63 -7.65
N ASN A 21 -6.54 -11.94 -6.86
CA ASN A 21 -5.17 -12.35 -6.60
C ASN A 21 -4.95 -12.74 -5.15
N TRP A 22 -6.05 -13.05 -4.43
CA TRP A 22 -5.99 -13.28 -2.99
C TRP A 22 -4.97 -14.34 -2.60
N GLN A 23 -4.85 -15.39 -3.40
CA GLN A 23 -3.93 -16.48 -3.11
C GLN A 23 -2.50 -16.19 -3.55
N LYS A 24 -2.28 -15.06 -4.22
CA LYS A 24 -0.97 -14.73 -4.77
C LYS A 24 -0.13 -13.84 -3.88
N PHE A 25 -0.68 -13.38 -2.76
CA PHE A 25 0.09 -12.58 -1.84
C PHE A 25 -0.17 -13.04 -0.40
N GLN A 26 0.82 -12.82 0.46
CA GLN A 26 0.83 -13.33 1.82
C GLN A 26 1.26 -12.23 2.78
N ILE A 27 0.99 -12.47 4.08
CA ILE A 27 1.57 -11.64 5.13
C ILE A 27 3.09 -11.69 4.98
N GLY A 28 3.72 -10.53 5.01
CA GLY A 28 5.16 -10.41 4.82
C GLY A 28 5.58 -9.96 3.44
N ASP A 29 4.68 -10.04 2.46
CA ASP A 29 5.02 -9.61 1.10
C ASP A 29 5.13 -8.08 1.04
N ILE A 30 6.00 -7.62 0.15
CA ILE A 30 6.31 -6.20 0.00
C ILE A 30 5.57 -5.66 -1.23
N PHE A 31 4.90 -4.53 -1.02
CA PHE A 31 4.22 -3.82 -2.09
C PHE A 31 4.76 -2.41 -2.15
N GLN A 32 4.42 -1.71 -3.22
CA GLN A 32 4.86 -0.33 -3.45
C GLN A 32 3.67 0.61 -3.32
N LEU A 33 3.97 1.84 -2.96
CA LEU A 33 2.97 2.92 -2.95
C LEU A 33 3.18 3.75 -4.19
N ALA A 34 2.14 3.94 -4.98
CA ALA A 34 2.22 4.67 -6.23
C ALA A 34 1.09 5.68 -6.33
N TYR A 35 1.43 6.90 -6.69
CA TYR A 35 0.43 7.95 -6.87
C TYR A 35 -0.23 7.79 -8.24
N ASP A 36 -1.55 7.76 -8.25
CA ASP A 36 -2.35 7.73 -9.45
C ASP A 36 -2.93 9.12 -9.65
N ASP A 37 -2.38 9.87 -10.59
CA ASP A 37 -2.79 11.26 -10.78
C ASP A 37 -4.14 11.40 -11.49
N THR A 38 -4.61 10.35 -12.13
CA THR A 38 -5.93 10.35 -12.76
C THR A 38 -7.03 10.38 -11.71
N HIS A 39 -6.83 9.64 -10.62
CA HIS A 39 -7.83 9.51 -9.56
C HIS A 39 -7.43 10.23 -8.27
N ASP A 40 -6.22 10.80 -8.24
CA ASP A 40 -5.69 11.52 -7.07
C ASP A 40 -5.69 10.62 -5.83
N ILE A 41 -5.17 9.43 -5.97
CA ILE A 41 -5.08 8.45 -4.88
C ILE A 41 -3.70 7.83 -4.84
N VAL A 42 -3.38 7.20 -3.71
CA VAL A 42 -2.16 6.42 -3.55
C VAL A 42 -2.56 4.94 -3.57
N LYS A 43 -2.07 4.21 -4.56
CA LYS A 43 -2.37 2.79 -4.72
C LYS A 43 -1.31 1.94 -4.04
N VAL A 44 -1.73 0.77 -3.57
CA VAL A 44 -0.84 -0.24 -3.01
C VAL A 44 -0.75 -1.34 -4.06
N GLU A 45 0.42 -1.50 -4.66
CA GLU A 45 0.54 -2.38 -5.81
C GLU A 45 1.92 -3.02 -5.89
N ASN A 46 2.01 -4.10 -6.66
CA ASN A 46 3.29 -4.67 -7.05
C ASN A 46 3.37 -4.64 -8.58
N GLU A 47 4.32 -5.36 -9.15
CA GLU A 47 4.51 -5.35 -10.61
C GLU A 47 3.33 -5.95 -11.37
N ASN A 48 2.52 -6.76 -10.70
CA ASN A 48 1.52 -7.58 -11.38
C ASN A 48 0.09 -7.14 -11.10
N PHE A 49 -0.17 -6.58 -9.92
CA PHE A 49 -1.54 -6.20 -9.58
C PHE A 49 -1.57 -5.17 -8.46
N CYS A 50 -2.74 -4.56 -8.29
CA CYS A 50 -3.00 -3.58 -7.24
C CYS A 50 -3.98 -4.21 -6.25
N ILE A 51 -3.74 -4.02 -4.95
CA ILE A 51 -4.63 -4.60 -3.94
C ILE A 51 -5.56 -3.57 -3.31
N GLY A 52 -5.38 -2.29 -3.63
CA GLY A 52 -6.25 -1.27 -3.09
C GLY A 52 -5.56 0.07 -3.04
N LYS A 53 -6.10 0.95 -2.21
CA LYS A 53 -5.55 2.30 -2.07
C LYS A 53 -5.49 2.69 -0.60
N LEU A 54 -4.79 3.77 -0.31
CA LEU A 54 -4.78 4.36 1.03
C LEU A 54 -5.91 5.39 1.13
N SER A 55 -6.41 5.57 2.35
CA SER A 55 -7.38 6.64 2.59
C SER A 55 -6.71 8.00 2.39
N ASP A 56 -7.52 9.02 2.19
CA ASP A 56 -6.99 10.38 2.05
C ASP A 56 -6.18 10.78 3.27
N GLU A 57 -6.67 10.42 4.44
CA GLU A 57 -6.00 10.76 5.68
C GLU A 57 -4.64 10.05 5.80
N ASP A 58 -4.61 8.77 5.48
CA ASP A 58 -3.37 8.00 5.61
C ASP A 58 -2.32 8.39 4.59
N SER A 59 -2.74 8.82 3.41
CA SER A 59 -1.80 9.18 2.35
C SER A 59 -1.32 10.62 2.42
N LYS A 60 -1.99 11.45 3.22
CA LYS A 60 -1.80 12.90 3.18
C LYS A 60 -0.35 13.33 3.34
N SER A 61 0.34 12.75 4.32
CA SER A 61 1.72 13.16 4.60
C SER A 61 2.71 12.66 3.55
N MET A 62 2.34 11.64 2.79
CA MET A 62 3.22 11.06 1.79
C MET A 62 3.01 11.64 0.39
N LEU A 63 1.85 12.26 0.17
CA LEU A 63 1.50 12.76 -1.16
C LEU A 63 2.52 13.71 -1.77
N PRO A 64 3.07 14.70 -1.02
CA PRO A 64 4.04 15.60 -1.62
C PRO A 64 5.24 14.88 -2.22
N PHE A 65 5.66 13.78 -1.60
CA PHE A 65 6.80 13.01 -2.09
C PHE A 65 6.42 12.13 -3.27
N LEU A 66 5.25 11.49 -3.17
CA LEU A 66 4.81 10.58 -4.22
C LEU A 66 4.44 11.33 -5.49
N LYS A 67 3.90 12.53 -5.37
CA LYS A 67 3.51 13.34 -6.54
C LYS A 67 4.71 13.75 -7.39
N VAL A 68 5.88 13.87 -6.78
CA VAL A 68 7.09 14.21 -7.52
C VAL A 68 7.91 12.97 -7.89
N GLY A 69 7.33 11.78 -7.73
CA GLY A 69 7.95 10.55 -8.22
C GLY A 69 8.86 9.84 -7.24
N TRP A 70 8.82 10.20 -5.97
CA TRP A 70 9.69 9.59 -4.95
C TRP A 70 9.07 8.30 -4.39
N ASN A 71 8.58 7.42 -5.29
CA ASN A 71 7.94 6.17 -4.85
C ASN A 71 8.90 5.25 -4.12
N ASN A 72 10.19 5.33 -4.42
CA ASN A 72 11.18 4.47 -3.77
C ASN A 72 11.47 4.85 -2.33
N LEU A 73 10.90 5.96 -1.86
CA LEU A 73 11.09 6.40 -0.50
C LEU A 73 10.33 5.53 0.50
N PHE A 74 9.25 4.91 0.04
CA PHE A 74 8.38 4.11 0.91
C PHE A 74 8.28 2.68 0.42
N SER A 75 8.08 1.75 1.36
CA SER A 75 7.68 0.39 1.02
C SER A 75 6.55 -0.01 1.96
N ALA A 76 5.73 -0.94 1.51
CA ALA A 76 4.58 -1.41 2.27
C ALA A 76 4.67 -2.92 2.42
N LYS A 77 4.59 -3.39 3.67
CA LYS A 77 4.62 -4.82 3.94
C LYS A 77 3.27 -5.23 4.50
N ILE A 78 2.72 -6.32 3.98
CA ILE A 78 1.43 -6.82 4.47
C ILE A 78 1.63 -7.41 5.86
N CYS A 79 0.86 -6.91 6.82
CA CYS A 79 0.92 -7.40 8.19
C CYS A 79 -0.38 -8.04 8.65
N LEU A 80 -1.45 -7.91 7.86
CA LEU A 80 -2.72 -8.55 8.17
C LEU A 80 -3.45 -8.86 6.88
N LYS A 81 -4.02 -10.06 6.81
CA LYS A 81 -4.78 -10.51 5.65
C LYS A 81 -5.94 -11.34 6.19
N ASN A 82 -7.17 -10.83 6.02
CA ASN A 82 -8.36 -11.41 6.63
C ASN A 82 -9.50 -11.39 5.61
N ASP A 83 -10.06 -12.55 5.29
CA ASP A 83 -11.07 -12.66 4.26
C ASP A 83 -12.49 -12.67 4.80
N VAL A 84 -12.69 -12.45 6.11
CA VAL A 84 -14.01 -12.46 6.71
C VAL A 84 -14.45 -11.10 7.25
N ASP A 85 -13.56 -10.13 7.28
CA ASP A 85 -13.87 -8.81 7.79
C ASP A 85 -14.47 -7.93 6.70
N SER A 86 -14.92 -6.73 7.07
CA SER A 86 -15.44 -5.78 6.10
C SER A 86 -14.33 -5.37 5.13
N GLU A 87 -14.74 -4.79 4.00
CA GLU A 87 -13.82 -4.50 2.90
C GLU A 87 -12.58 -3.75 3.36
N ASP A 88 -12.77 -2.72 4.19
CA ASP A 88 -11.67 -1.83 4.54
C ASP A 88 -10.86 -2.33 5.72
N LYS A 89 -11.10 -3.57 6.16
CA LYS A 89 -10.35 -4.17 7.27
C LYS A 89 -9.75 -5.52 6.91
N ARG A 90 -9.72 -5.84 5.62
CA ARG A 90 -9.20 -7.13 5.18
C ARG A 90 -7.70 -7.16 5.04
N ILE A 91 -7.10 -6.03 4.71
CA ILE A 91 -5.65 -5.97 4.49
C ILE A 91 -5.10 -4.77 5.25
N LYS A 92 -4.08 -5.03 6.05
CA LYS A 92 -3.35 -3.97 6.74
C LYS A 92 -1.90 -4.03 6.32
N ILE A 93 -1.29 -2.87 6.18
CA ILE A 93 0.11 -2.77 5.80
C ILE A 93 0.88 -1.94 6.81
N VAL A 94 2.16 -2.24 6.91
CA VAL A 94 3.11 -1.40 7.62
C VAL A 94 3.94 -0.68 6.58
N ILE A 95 3.99 0.63 6.68
CA ILE A 95 4.75 1.45 5.74
C ILE A 95 6.08 1.81 6.37
N TYR A 96 7.16 1.62 5.61
CA TYR A 96 8.51 1.90 6.03
C TYR A 96 9.13 2.97 5.17
N LEU A 97 9.97 3.80 5.77
CA LEU A 97 10.87 4.67 5.03
C LEU A 97 12.08 3.85 4.65
N VAL A 98 12.37 3.79 3.36
CA VAL A 98 13.44 2.97 2.85
C VAL A 98 14.77 3.69 3.02
N SER A 99 15.72 3.00 3.67
CA SER A 99 17.07 3.53 3.84
C SER A 99 17.81 3.51 2.52
N LYS A 100 18.45 4.60 2.20
CA LYS A 100 19.32 4.66 1.05
C LYS A 100 20.68 4.11 1.42
N LYS A 101 21.17 3.22 0.57
CA LYS A 101 22.55 2.72 0.73
C LYS A 101 23.46 3.42 -0.22
N LYS A 102 24.62 3.69 0.23
CA LYS A 102 25.65 4.32 -0.60
C LYS A 102 26.48 3.30 -1.32
#